data_9726e92a573f68502ff90a0bc34131df
#
_entry.id   9726e92a573f68502ff90a0bc34131df
#
_cell.length_a   1.000
_cell.length_b   1.000
_cell.length_c   1.000
_cell.angle_alpha   90.00
_cell.angle_beta   90.00
_cell.angle_gamma   90.00
#
_symmetry.space_group_name_H-M   'P 1'
#
loop_
_entity.id
_entity.type
_entity.pdbx_description
1 polymer ?
#
loop_
_entity_poly.entity_id
_entity_poly.type
_entity_poly.pdbx_seq_one_letter_code
_entity_poly.pdbx_strand_id
1 'polypeptide(L)'
;MRNIKADCFLTIQTCKKSDEKENMSKYIMAFDAGTTSNRCIIFNEKGQIVSQAAKEFTQYFPKPGWVEHDADEIWSTQLGVAVEAMNKIGADASEIAAIGITNQRETTVVWDKNTSEPICNAIVWQCRRTSQYCDELKEKGLIEKFRNKTGLVIDAYFSGTKLKWILDNVKGAREKAEKGDLLFGTIDTWLIWKLTKGRVHVTDYSNASRTLLFNINTLDWDDEILNEFNIPRSMLPKVCQSSEVYGET
;
A
#
# COMPACT_ATOMS: atom_id res chain seq x y z
N MET A 1 -27.27 10.46 13.26
CA MET A 1 -26.03 9.66 13.14
C MET A 1 -25.89 9.23 11.69
N ARG A 2 -25.07 9.95 10.91
CA ARG A 2 -24.79 9.57 9.52
C ARG A 2 -23.62 8.59 9.53
N ASN A 3 -23.82 7.38 9.04
CA ASN A 3 -22.78 6.39 8.81
C ASN A 3 -21.82 6.94 7.75
N ILE A 4 -20.67 7.44 8.17
CA ILE A 4 -19.54 7.71 7.28
C ILE A 4 -18.82 6.38 7.12
N LYS A 5 -19.17 5.62 6.09
CA LYS A 5 -18.27 4.59 5.55
C LYS A 5 -17.17 5.32 4.80
N ALA A 6 -16.01 5.39 5.38
CA ALA A 6 -14.82 5.93 4.72
C ALA A 6 -14.35 4.91 3.66
N ASP A 7 -14.84 5.08 2.44
CA ASP A 7 -14.40 4.29 1.29
C ASP A 7 -13.12 4.91 0.75
N CYS A 8 -11.99 4.31 1.08
CA CYS A 8 -10.69 4.67 0.55
C CYS A 8 -10.41 3.82 -0.69
N PHE A 9 -10.89 4.26 -1.86
CA PHE A 9 -10.63 3.61 -3.15
C PHE A 9 -9.59 4.40 -3.94
N LEU A 10 -8.44 3.76 -4.21
CA LEU A 10 -7.45 4.21 -5.16
C LEU A 10 -7.88 3.79 -6.57
N THR A 11 -7.83 4.69 -7.55
CA THR A 11 -8.30 4.38 -8.91
C THR A 11 -7.14 4.31 -9.90
N ILE A 12 -7.04 3.21 -10.63
CA ILE A 12 -6.14 3.05 -11.77
C ILE A 12 -7.02 2.81 -13.01
N GLN A 13 -6.81 3.61 -14.06
CA GLN A 13 -7.56 3.48 -15.30
C GLN A 13 -6.84 2.53 -16.27
N THR A 14 -7.60 1.69 -16.98
CA THR A 14 -7.07 0.84 -18.05
C THR A 14 -6.91 1.62 -19.35
N CYS A 15 -5.79 1.41 -20.05
CA CYS A 15 -5.47 2.12 -21.29
C CYS A 15 -6.36 1.64 -22.45
N LYS A 16 -6.99 2.56 -23.19
CA LYS A 16 -7.61 2.29 -24.50
C LYS A 16 -6.60 2.57 -25.61
N LYS A 17 -6.22 1.55 -26.39
CA LYS A 17 -5.73 1.77 -27.75
C LYS A 17 -6.95 2.01 -28.66
N SER A 18 -6.91 3.14 -29.38
CA SER A 18 -7.87 3.51 -30.40
C SER A 18 -7.75 2.54 -31.58
N ASP A 19 -8.72 1.61 -31.73
CA ASP A 19 -9.12 1.07 -33.02
C ASP A 19 -10.62 0.72 -32.93
N GLU A 20 -11.36 1.19 -33.92
CA GLU A 20 -12.80 1.26 -34.02
C GLU A 20 -13.53 -0.07 -33.78
N LYS A 21 -13.94 -0.28 -32.55
CA LYS A 21 -15.19 -0.90 -32.11
C LYS A 21 -15.55 -0.18 -30.82
N GLU A 22 -16.79 0.30 -30.70
CA GLU A 22 -17.35 0.79 -29.44
C GLU A 22 -17.32 -0.35 -28.39
N ASN A 23 -16.16 -0.59 -27.83
CA ASN A 23 -16.00 -1.47 -26.68
C ASN A 23 -16.21 -0.59 -25.44
N MET A 24 -17.50 -0.36 -25.13
CA MET A 24 -17.85 0.37 -23.91
C MET A 24 -17.32 -0.43 -22.72
N SER A 25 -16.46 0.19 -21.94
CA SER A 25 -16.03 -0.37 -20.67
C SER A 25 -17.25 -0.57 -19.77
N LYS A 26 -17.55 -1.82 -19.42
CA LYS A 26 -18.83 -2.20 -18.76
C LYS A 26 -18.68 -2.38 -17.26
N TYR A 27 -17.45 -2.49 -16.77
CA TYR A 27 -17.19 -2.95 -15.41
C TYR A 27 -16.20 -2.08 -14.68
N ILE A 28 -16.37 -1.99 -13.37
CA ILE A 28 -15.38 -1.48 -12.43
C ILE A 28 -14.90 -2.64 -11.56
N MET A 29 -13.59 -2.75 -11.40
CA MET A 29 -12.96 -3.77 -10.58
C MET A 29 -12.50 -3.16 -9.26
N ALA A 30 -12.81 -3.80 -8.13
CA ALA A 30 -12.32 -3.41 -6.82
C ALA A 30 -11.38 -4.50 -6.27
N PHE A 31 -10.16 -4.11 -5.90
CA PHE A 31 -9.22 -4.92 -5.14
C PHE A 31 -9.40 -4.66 -3.65
N ASP A 32 -9.55 -5.71 -2.88
CA ASP A 32 -9.58 -5.68 -1.42
C ASP A 32 -8.43 -6.55 -0.90
N ALA A 33 -7.27 -5.92 -0.71
CA ALA A 33 -6.06 -6.57 -0.23
C ALA A 33 -6.07 -6.60 1.31
N GLY A 34 -6.79 -7.54 1.88
CA GLY A 34 -6.97 -7.69 3.33
C GLY A 34 -5.73 -8.25 4.04
N THR A 35 -5.83 -8.42 5.36
CA THR A 35 -4.71 -8.92 6.17
C THR A 35 -4.44 -10.40 5.96
N THR A 36 -5.47 -11.21 5.71
CA THR A 36 -5.34 -12.67 5.59
C THR A 36 -5.69 -13.21 4.21
N SER A 37 -6.32 -12.39 3.38
CA SER A 37 -6.78 -12.78 2.05
C SER A 37 -6.89 -11.58 1.11
N ASN A 38 -6.74 -11.83 -0.17
CA ASN A 38 -7.06 -10.90 -1.24
C ASN A 38 -8.41 -11.23 -1.85
N ARG A 39 -9.15 -10.19 -2.23
CA ARG A 39 -10.43 -10.30 -2.90
C ARG A 39 -10.47 -9.39 -4.14
N CYS A 40 -11.17 -9.84 -5.18
CA CYS A 40 -11.56 -9.01 -6.30
C CYS A 40 -13.08 -9.03 -6.41
N ILE A 41 -13.68 -7.86 -6.58
CA ILE A 41 -15.13 -7.67 -6.79
C ILE A 41 -15.31 -6.90 -8.09
N ILE A 42 -16.18 -7.36 -8.96
CA ILE A 42 -16.51 -6.70 -10.23
C ILE A 42 -17.94 -6.17 -10.16
N PHE A 43 -18.07 -4.87 -10.46
CA PHE A 43 -19.34 -4.15 -10.49
C PHE A 43 -19.71 -3.81 -11.93
N ASN A 44 -21.00 -3.86 -12.25
CA ASN A 44 -21.54 -3.31 -13.49
C ASN A 44 -21.80 -1.79 -13.38
N GLU A 45 -22.25 -1.17 -14.46
CA GLU A 45 -22.56 0.27 -14.53
C GLU A 45 -23.64 0.73 -13.53
N LYS A 46 -24.47 -0.20 -13.04
CA LYS A 46 -25.50 0.08 -12.02
C LYS A 46 -24.98 -0.06 -10.59
N GLY A 47 -23.69 -0.33 -10.40
CA GLY A 47 -23.08 -0.57 -9.08
C GLY A 47 -23.47 -1.92 -8.46
N GLN A 48 -23.99 -2.86 -9.24
CA GLN A 48 -24.33 -4.20 -8.77
C GLN A 48 -23.10 -5.12 -8.90
N ILE A 49 -22.87 -5.94 -7.88
CA ILE A 49 -21.83 -6.98 -7.91
C ILE A 49 -22.24 -8.05 -8.94
N VAL A 50 -21.41 -8.25 -9.96
CA VAL A 50 -21.62 -9.27 -11.01
C VAL A 50 -20.67 -10.44 -10.88
N SER A 51 -19.53 -10.26 -10.22
CA SER A 51 -18.58 -11.33 -9.92
C SER A 51 -17.73 -11.00 -8.70
N GLN A 52 -17.22 -12.05 -8.06
CA GLN A 52 -16.19 -11.94 -7.02
C GLN A 52 -15.38 -13.21 -6.92
N ALA A 53 -14.12 -13.05 -6.48
CA ALA A 53 -13.22 -14.12 -6.09
C ALA A 53 -12.37 -13.70 -4.89
N ALA A 54 -11.98 -14.65 -4.06
CA ALA A 54 -11.13 -14.40 -2.89
C ALA A 54 -10.21 -15.59 -2.68
N LYS A 55 -8.98 -15.30 -2.17
CA LYS A 55 -7.99 -16.32 -1.84
C LYS A 55 -7.16 -15.86 -0.65
N GLU A 56 -6.93 -16.75 0.29
CA GLU A 56 -5.99 -16.56 1.41
C GLU A 56 -4.55 -16.65 0.91
N PHE A 57 -3.63 -16.03 1.66
CA PHE A 57 -2.19 -16.12 1.46
C PHE A 57 -1.46 -16.40 2.77
N THR A 58 -0.20 -16.80 2.69
CA THR A 58 0.59 -17.28 3.82
C THR A 58 0.87 -16.17 4.84
N GLN A 59 0.67 -16.50 6.12
CA GLN A 59 1.03 -15.65 7.25
C GLN A 59 2.32 -16.20 7.87
N TYR A 60 3.36 -15.37 8.03
CA TYR A 60 4.63 -15.78 8.61
C TYR A 60 4.80 -15.22 10.02
N PHE A 61 5.19 -16.07 10.96
CA PHE A 61 5.42 -15.73 12.38
C PHE A 61 6.84 -16.14 12.79
N PRO A 62 7.90 -15.46 12.28
CA PRO A 62 9.29 -15.94 12.46
C PRO A 62 9.79 -15.90 13.91
N LYS A 63 9.21 -15.03 14.75
CA LYS A 63 9.51 -14.91 16.19
C LYS A 63 8.24 -14.50 16.96
N PRO A 64 8.17 -14.71 18.29
CA PRO A 64 7.06 -14.21 19.09
C PRO A 64 6.81 -12.72 18.88
N GLY A 65 5.58 -12.34 18.54
CA GLY A 65 5.16 -10.98 18.26
C GLY A 65 5.59 -10.42 16.89
N TRP A 66 6.25 -11.22 16.04
CA TRP A 66 6.59 -10.85 14.67
C TRP A 66 5.55 -11.41 13.71
N VAL A 67 5.11 -10.57 12.78
CA VAL A 67 4.16 -10.93 11.72
C VAL A 67 4.65 -10.38 10.40
N GLU A 68 4.74 -11.24 9.39
CA GLU A 68 5.25 -10.90 8.07
C GLU A 68 4.38 -11.51 6.98
N HIS A 69 4.39 -10.86 5.81
CA HIS A 69 3.81 -11.38 4.58
C HIS A 69 4.85 -11.34 3.45
N ASP A 70 4.75 -12.28 2.52
CA ASP A 70 5.44 -12.19 1.24
C ASP A 70 4.68 -11.20 0.34
N ALA A 71 5.33 -10.11 -0.04
CA ALA A 71 4.71 -9.07 -0.86
C ALA A 71 4.44 -9.54 -2.31
N ASP A 72 5.25 -10.46 -2.84
CA ASP A 72 5.01 -11.06 -4.16
C ASP A 72 3.87 -12.09 -4.11
N GLU A 73 3.69 -12.81 -3.00
CA GLU A 73 2.51 -13.66 -2.80
C GLU A 73 1.22 -12.82 -2.72
N ILE A 74 1.25 -11.66 -2.03
CA ILE A 74 0.12 -10.72 -2.04
C ILE A 74 -0.20 -10.28 -3.47
N TRP A 75 0.80 -9.86 -4.25
CA TRP A 75 0.61 -9.45 -5.64
C TRP A 75 0.05 -10.58 -6.51
N SER A 76 0.68 -11.75 -6.50
CA SER A 76 0.28 -12.89 -7.33
C SER A 76 -1.13 -13.40 -6.98
N THR A 77 -1.46 -13.41 -5.69
CA THR A 77 -2.79 -13.80 -5.20
C THR A 77 -3.84 -12.76 -5.62
N GLN A 78 -3.54 -11.45 -5.52
CA GLN A 78 -4.47 -10.39 -5.95
C GLN A 78 -4.74 -10.44 -7.45
N LEU A 79 -3.69 -10.66 -8.26
CA LEU A 79 -3.84 -10.84 -9.71
C LEU A 79 -4.63 -12.11 -10.03
N GLY A 80 -4.37 -13.21 -9.31
CA GLY A 80 -5.08 -14.48 -9.49
C GLY A 80 -6.58 -14.34 -9.25
N VAL A 81 -7.01 -13.69 -8.17
CA VAL A 81 -8.44 -13.48 -7.89
C VAL A 81 -9.08 -12.47 -8.87
N ALA A 82 -8.32 -11.53 -9.43
CA ALA A 82 -8.82 -10.65 -10.48
C ALA A 82 -9.14 -11.43 -11.77
N VAL A 83 -8.20 -12.26 -12.21
CA VAL A 83 -8.39 -13.12 -13.38
C VAL A 83 -9.56 -14.11 -13.17
N GLU A 84 -9.64 -14.72 -11.98
CA GLU A 84 -10.75 -15.64 -11.65
C GLU A 84 -12.10 -14.93 -11.69
N ALA A 85 -12.19 -13.71 -11.12
CA ALA A 85 -13.43 -12.94 -11.12
C ALA A 85 -13.87 -12.55 -12.55
N MET A 86 -12.94 -12.15 -13.42
CA MET A 86 -13.23 -11.87 -14.83
C MET A 86 -13.70 -13.12 -15.57
N ASN A 87 -13.01 -14.26 -15.41
CA ASN A 87 -13.35 -15.51 -16.07
C ASN A 87 -14.76 -16.01 -15.71
N LYS A 88 -15.22 -15.80 -14.48
CA LYS A 88 -16.58 -16.19 -14.04
C LYS A 88 -17.71 -15.54 -14.84
N ILE A 89 -17.46 -14.37 -15.42
CA ILE A 89 -18.44 -13.62 -16.22
C ILE A 89 -18.04 -13.51 -17.69
N GLY A 90 -16.94 -14.15 -18.09
CA GLY A 90 -16.43 -14.08 -19.46
C GLY A 90 -16.00 -12.69 -19.90
N ALA A 91 -15.58 -11.82 -18.95
CA ALA A 91 -15.16 -10.46 -19.25
C ALA A 91 -13.70 -10.41 -19.73
N ASP A 92 -13.45 -9.59 -20.74
CA ASP A 92 -12.11 -9.23 -21.18
C ASP A 92 -11.56 -8.05 -20.37
N ALA A 93 -10.22 -7.96 -20.24
CA ALA A 93 -9.56 -6.83 -19.55
C ALA A 93 -9.92 -5.46 -20.17
N SER A 94 -10.19 -5.41 -21.48
CA SER A 94 -10.62 -4.18 -22.17
C SER A 94 -12.02 -3.70 -21.77
N GLU A 95 -12.82 -4.54 -21.11
CA GLU A 95 -14.14 -4.20 -20.59
C GLU A 95 -14.07 -3.61 -19.17
N ILE A 96 -12.89 -3.62 -18.53
CA ILE A 96 -12.68 -3.02 -17.21
C ILE A 96 -12.31 -1.53 -17.38
N ALA A 97 -13.20 -0.66 -16.96
CA ALA A 97 -13.03 0.79 -17.06
C ALA A 97 -12.00 1.34 -16.06
N ALA A 98 -12.00 0.80 -14.84
CA ALA A 98 -11.13 1.25 -13.77
C ALA A 98 -10.92 0.14 -12.73
N ILE A 99 -9.80 0.24 -12.01
CA ILE A 99 -9.49 -0.58 -10.83
C ILE A 99 -9.42 0.35 -9.62
N GLY A 100 -10.27 0.09 -8.62
CA GLY A 100 -10.16 0.71 -7.30
C GLY A 100 -9.44 -0.23 -6.34
N ILE A 101 -8.63 0.32 -5.41
CA ILE A 101 -7.84 -0.47 -4.45
C ILE A 101 -8.21 -0.05 -3.03
N THR A 102 -8.54 -1.02 -2.18
CA THR A 102 -8.51 -0.91 -0.73
C THR A 102 -7.58 -1.98 -0.16
N ASN A 103 -6.98 -1.73 1.00
CA ASN A 103 -5.90 -2.58 1.51
C ASN A 103 -5.83 -2.62 3.03
N GLN A 104 -5.14 -3.63 3.56
CA GLN A 104 -4.61 -3.60 4.90
C GLN A 104 -3.62 -2.42 5.00
N ARG A 105 -3.94 -1.43 5.86
CA ARG A 105 -3.09 -0.25 6.02
C ARG A 105 -1.87 -0.58 6.87
N GLU A 106 -0.91 0.33 6.95
CA GLU A 106 0.29 0.31 7.80
C GLU A 106 1.30 -0.82 7.51
N THR A 107 0.91 -1.88 6.82
CA THR A 107 1.83 -2.96 6.40
C THR A 107 2.89 -2.39 5.48
N THR A 108 4.16 -2.62 5.84
CA THR A 108 5.32 -1.92 5.26
C THR A 108 6.03 -2.81 4.26
N VAL A 109 6.14 -2.35 3.03
CA VAL A 109 6.91 -2.99 1.94
C VAL A 109 8.08 -2.09 1.55
N VAL A 110 9.27 -2.67 1.37
CA VAL A 110 10.45 -2.00 0.80
C VAL A 110 10.99 -2.83 -0.34
N TRP A 111 11.22 -2.21 -1.48
CA TRP A 111 11.71 -2.91 -2.67
C TRP A 111 12.79 -2.12 -3.40
N ASP A 112 13.57 -2.81 -4.20
CA ASP A 112 14.55 -2.22 -5.10
C ASP A 112 13.83 -1.69 -6.34
N LYS A 113 13.97 -0.40 -6.64
CA LYS A 113 13.26 0.25 -7.76
C LYS A 113 13.70 -0.26 -9.14
N ASN A 114 14.92 -0.80 -9.23
CA ASN A 114 15.50 -1.24 -10.50
C ASN A 114 15.06 -2.66 -10.86
N THR A 115 14.85 -3.52 -9.83
CA THR A 115 14.43 -4.92 -10.03
C THR A 115 12.95 -5.15 -9.75
N SER A 116 12.30 -4.24 -9.01
CA SER A 116 10.94 -4.39 -8.48
C SER A 116 10.79 -5.59 -7.53
N GLU A 117 11.88 -6.00 -6.88
CA GLU A 117 11.90 -7.10 -5.92
C GLU A 117 11.92 -6.58 -4.48
N PRO A 118 11.05 -7.10 -3.58
CA PRO A 118 11.11 -6.79 -2.16
C PRO A 118 12.47 -7.20 -1.56
N ILE A 119 13.04 -6.34 -0.70
CA ILE A 119 14.33 -6.65 -0.05
C ILE A 119 14.18 -7.54 1.20
N CYS A 120 12.95 -7.70 1.67
CA CYS A 120 12.56 -8.58 2.78
C CYS A 120 11.03 -8.75 2.75
N ASN A 121 10.51 -9.68 3.55
CA ASN A 121 9.07 -9.79 3.75
C ASN A 121 8.46 -8.47 4.24
N ALA A 122 7.23 -8.19 3.81
CA ALA A 122 6.44 -7.07 4.31
C ALA A 122 6.20 -7.22 5.82
N ILE A 123 6.47 -6.16 6.59
CA ILE A 123 6.21 -6.16 8.03
C ILE A 123 4.77 -5.72 8.27
N VAL A 124 3.96 -6.63 8.82
CA VAL A 124 2.51 -6.43 8.99
C VAL A 124 2.23 -5.45 10.13
N TRP A 125 1.09 -4.75 10.05
CA TRP A 125 0.63 -3.80 11.07
C TRP A 125 0.53 -4.41 12.48
N GLN A 126 0.27 -5.71 12.60
CA GLN A 126 0.20 -6.46 13.87
C GLN A 126 1.58 -6.71 14.51
N CYS A 127 2.66 -6.56 13.74
CA CYS A 127 4.01 -6.88 14.19
C CYS A 127 4.50 -5.94 15.29
N ARG A 128 5.01 -6.52 16.38
CA ARG A 128 5.47 -5.80 17.57
C ARG A 128 7.00 -5.63 17.66
N ARG A 129 7.76 -5.98 16.60
CA ARG A 129 9.26 -5.94 16.63
C ARG A 129 9.85 -4.57 16.95
N THR A 130 9.11 -3.49 16.69
CA THR A 130 9.57 -2.11 16.90
C THR A 130 9.05 -1.49 18.21
N SER A 131 8.39 -2.27 19.08
CA SER A 131 7.80 -1.75 20.33
C SER A 131 8.83 -1.09 21.22
N GLN A 132 10.02 -1.69 21.38
CA GLN A 132 11.10 -1.11 22.17
C GLN A 132 11.50 0.28 21.65
N TYR A 133 11.68 0.43 20.33
CA TYR A 133 12.00 1.73 19.74
C TYR A 133 10.88 2.76 19.94
N CYS A 134 9.62 2.32 19.91
CA CYS A 134 8.51 3.22 20.27
C CYS A 134 8.61 3.73 21.72
N ASP A 135 9.03 2.90 22.65
CA ASP A 135 9.20 3.30 24.04
C ASP A 135 10.39 4.26 24.21
N GLU A 136 11.50 4.03 23.51
CA GLU A 136 12.64 4.96 23.45
C GLU A 136 12.23 6.36 22.92
N LEU A 137 11.36 6.44 21.90
CA LEU A 137 10.83 7.71 21.38
C LEU A 137 9.96 8.44 22.42
N LYS A 138 9.15 7.69 23.18
CA LYS A 138 8.32 8.25 24.26
C LYS A 138 9.18 8.78 25.41
N GLU A 139 10.22 8.04 25.81
CA GLU A 139 11.19 8.45 26.83
C GLU A 139 11.97 9.71 26.43
N LYS A 140 12.26 9.88 25.14
CA LYS A 140 12.82 11.14 24.58
C LYS A 140 11.86 12.32 24.62
N GLY A 141 10.61 12.15 25.08
CA GLY A 141 9.61 13.22 25.18
C GLY A 141 8.96 13.60 23.82
N LEU A 142 9.00 12.72 22.81
CA LEU A 142 8.53 13.03 21.47
C LEU A 142 7.02 12.82 21.26
N ILE A 143 6.28 12.42 22.30
CA ILE A 143 4.84 12.08 22.22
C ILE A 143 4.04 13.21 21.58
N GLU A 144 4.13 14.42 22.13
CA GLU A 144 3.36 15.57 21.65
C GLU A 144 3.80 16.02 20.24
N LYS A 145 5.10 15.93 19.93
CA LYS A 145 5.60 16.24 18.59
C LYS A 145 4.95 15.36 17.54
N PHE A 146 4.95 14.04 17.74
CA PHE A 146 4.34 13.11 16.81
C PHE A 146 2.82 13.29 16.74
N ARG A 147 2.17 13.44 17.90
CA ARG A 147 0.71 13.61 17.96
C ARG A 147 0.25 14.85 17.21
N ASN A 148 0.91 15.99 17.41
CA ASN A 148 0.53 17.25 16.77
C ASN A 148 0.74 17.23 15.24
N LYS A 149 1.76 16.51 14.76
CA LYS A 149 2.07 16.43 13.33
C LYS A 149 1.27 15.36 12.61
N THR A 150 1.08 14.19 13.23
CA THR A 150 0.51 13.02 12.56
C THR A 150 -0.91 12.67 13.03
N GLY A 151 -1.36 13.22 14.16
CA GLY A 151 -2.60 12.82 14.82
C GLY A 151 -2.54 11.45 15.50
N LEU A 152 -1.36 10.78 15.49
CA LEU A 152 -1.20 9.40 15.94
C LEU A 152 -0.42 9.33 17.25
N VAL A 153 -0.62 8.24 17.98
CA VAL A 153 0.25 7.85 19.10
C VAL A 153 1.52 7.17 18.55
N ILE A 154 2.62 7.21 19.31
CA ILE A 154 3.82 6.44 18.97
C ILE A 154 3.56 4.97 19.28
N ASP A 155 3.40 4.15 18.26
CA ASP A 155 3.17 2.71 18.39
C ASP A 155 3.76 1.92 17.22
N ALA A 156 4.17 0.68 17.49
CA ALA A 156 4.68 -0.27 16.50
C ALA A 156 3.63 -0.66 15.43
N TYR A 157 2.39 -0.30 15.63
CA TYR A 157 1.30 -0.46 14.66
C TYR A 157 1.60 0.22 13.32
N PHE A 158 2.14 1.44 13.36
CA PHE A 158 2.33 2.31 12.19
C PHE A 158 3.61 2.00 11.40
N SER A 159 3.67 2.43 10.14
CA SER A 159 4.71 2.03 9.17
C SER A 159 6.10 2.58 9.49
N GLY A 160 6.21 3.81 10.01
CA GLY A 160 7.49 4.53 10.10
C GLY A 160 8.55 3.81 10.91
N THR A 161 8.18 3.24 12.08
CA THR A 161 9.12 2.48 12.91
C THR A 161 9.57 1.17 12.24
N LYS A 162 8.68 0.54 11.44
CA LYS A 162 9.01 -0.66 10.67
C LYS A 162 9.97 -0.35 9.52
N LEU A 163 9.74 0.77 8.81
CA LEU A 163 10.64 1.23 7.76
C LEU A 163 12.04 1.50 8.32
N LYS A 164 12.12 2.24 9.44
CA LYS A 164 13.40 2.44 10.15
C LYS A 164 14.06 1.09 10.49
N TRP A 165 13.29 0.15 11.06
CA TRP A 165 13.80 -1.17 11.42
C TRP A 165 14.39 -1.91 10.21
N ILE A 166 13.72 -1.88 9.06
CA ILE A 166 14.21 -2.49 7.81
C ILE A 166 15.55 -1.89 7.42
N LEU A 167 15.66 -0.55 7.41
CA LEU A 167 16.89 0.14 7.03
C LEU A 167 18.07 -0.17 7.96
N ASP A 168 17.80 -0.42 9.24
CA ASP A 168 18.84 -0.68 10.24
C ASP A 168 19.22 -2.17 10.34
N ASN A 169 18.34 -3.10 9.95
CA ASN A 169 18.53 -4.53 10.20
C ASN A 169 18.67 -5.39 8.94
N VAL A 170 18.21 -4.92 7.78
CA VAL A 170 18.39 -5.64 6.52
C VAL A 170 19.72 -5.23 5.90
N LYS A 171 20.59 -6.22 5.64
CA LYS A 171 21.95 -5.98 5.14
C LYS A 171 21.94 -5.19 3.83
N GLY A 172 22.66 -4.07 3.81
CA GLY A 172 22.80 -3.19 2.63
C GLY A 172 21.58 -2.30 2.35
N ALA A 173 20.52 -2.37 3.17
CA ALA A 173 19.32 -1.56 2.95
C ALA A 173 19.62 -0.06 3.12
N ARG A 174 20.37 0.31 4.15
CA ARG A 174 20.74 1.70 4.44
C ARG A 174 21.48 2.33 3.25
N GLU A 175 22.54 1.69 2.79
CA GLU A 175 23.37 2.18 1.68
C GLU A 175 22.58 2.28 0.36
N LYS A 176 21.69 1.33 0.09
CA LYS A 176 20.81 1.38 -1.09
C LYS A 176 19.78 2.49 -0.97
N ALA A 177 19.22 2.71 0.21
CA ALA A 177 18.24 3.78 0.45
C ALA A 177 18.89 5.17 0.25
N GLU A 178 20.09 5.40 0.78
CA GLU A 178 20.83 6.64 0.63
C GLU A 178 21.23 6.92 -0.82
N LYS A 179 21.49 5.88 -1.62
CA LYS A 179 21.70 5.99 -3.08
C LYS A 179 20.41 6.25 -3.85
N GLY A 180 19.24 6.14 -3.20
CA GLY A 180 17.94 6.28 -3.84
C GLY A 180 17.53 5.08 -4.69
N ASP A 181 18.06 3.88 -4.38
CA ASP A 181 17.73 2.63 -5.08
C ASP A 181 16.53 1.90 -4.47
N LEU A 182 16.11 2.26 -3.24
CA LEU A 182 14.96 1.65 -2.58
C LEU A 182 13.75 2.56 -2.58
N LEU A 183 12.59 1.92 -2.69
CA LEU A 183 11.28 2.53 -2.53
C LEU A 183 10.54 1.89 -1.34
N PHE A 184 9.71 2.69 -0.70
CA PHE A 184 8.79 2.29 0.37
C PHE A 184 7.35 2.47 -0.09
N GLY A 185 6.48 1.61 0.41
CA GLY A 185 5.03 1.79 0.30
C GLY A 185 4.27 0.93 1.30
N THR A 186 3.00 1.27 1.46
CA THR A 186 1.98 0.38 1.98
C THR A 186 1.46 -0.51 0.85
N ILE A 187 0.55 -1.44 1.13
CA ILE A 187 0.12 -2.44 0.14
C ILE A 187 -0.52 -1.81 -1.09
N ASP A 188 -1.25 -0.69 -0.95
CA ASP A 188 -1.76 0.10 -2.07
C ASP A 188 -0.65 0.51 -3.04
N THR A 189 0.41 1.13 -2.51
CA THR A 189 1.57 1.58 -3.31
C THR A 189 2.26 0.41 -4.01
N TRP A 190 2.41 -0.72 -3.32
CA TRP A 190 2.99 -1.93 -3.90
C TRP A 190 2.15 -2.47 -5.05
N LEU A 191 0.82 -2.57 -4.89
CA LEU A 191 -0.08 -3.02 -5.94
C LEU A 191 -0.08 -2.07 -7.14
N ILE A 192 -0.08 -0.74 -6.90
CA ILE A 192 0.01 0.27 -7.96
C ILE A 192 1.33 0.13 -8.72
N TRP A 193 2.45 -0.02 -8.01
CA TRP A 193 3.76 -0.24 -8.61
C TRP A 193 3.77 -1.45 -9.54
N LYS A 194 3.25 -2.58 -9.09
CA LYS A 194 3.17 -3.83 -9.88
C LYS A 194 2.20 -3.69 -11.06
N LEU A 195 1.01 -3.12 -10.86
CA LEU A 195 0.02 -2.88 -11.93
C LEU A 195 0.56 -1.96 -13.03
N THR A 196 1.32 -0.94 -12.65
CA THR A 196 1.90 0.03 -13.60
C THR A 196 3.29 -0.37 -14.12
N LYS A 197 3.77 -1.59 -13.79
CA LYS A 197 5.09 -2.10 -14.22
C LYS A 197 6.23 -1.15 -13.84
N GLY A 198 6.20 -0.64 -12.60
CA GLY A 198 7.22 0.24 -12.06
C GLY A 198 7.19 1.70 -12.53
N ARG A 199 6.10 2.14 -13.18
CA ARG A 199 5.99 3.51 -13.69
C ARG A 199 5.45 4.51 -12.68
N VAL A 200 4.66 4.06 -11.70
CA VAL A 200 3.95 4.94 -10.77
C VAL A 200 4.24 4.53 -9.32
N HIS A 201 4.74 5.48 -8.54
CA HIS A 201 5.05 5.34 -7.13
C HIS A 201 4.25 6.37 -6.34
N VAL A 202 3.04 6.01 -5.93
CA VAL A 202 2.08 6.89 -5.25
C VAL A 202 1.36 6.16 -4.13
N THR A 203 0.82 6.94 -3.19
CA THR A 203 -0.14 6.53 -2.16
C THR A 203 -1.20 7.61 -2.01
N ASP A 204 -2.26 7.35 -1.24
CA ASP A 204 -3.26 8.36 -0.92
C ASP A 204 -3.10 8.95 0.50
N TYR A 205 -3.83 10.04 0.77
CA TYR A 205 -3.84 10.66 2.10
C TYR A 205 -4.25 9.69 3.20
N SER A 206 -5.19 8.77 2.92
CA SER A 206 -5.67 7.81 3.91
C SER A 206 -4.61 6.79 4.31
N ASN A 207 -3.83 6.25 3.37
CA ASN A 207 -2.71 5.37 3.67
C ASN A 207 -1.52 6.14 4.24
N ALA A 208 -1.15 7.29 3.65
CA ALA A 208 -0.06 8.13 4.14
C ALA A 208 -0.26 8.54 5.60
N SER A 209 -1.48 8.94 5.99
CA SER A 209 -1.79 9.36 7.36
C SER A 209 -1.63 8.24 8.40
N ARG A 210 -1.52 6.98 7.97
CA ARG A 210 -1.31 5.82 8.85
C ARG A 210 0.15 5.37 8.97
N THR A 211 1.07 6.15 8.41
CA THR A 211 2.49 5.75 8.38
C THR A 211 3.31 6.23 9.58
N LEU A 212 2.81 7.17 10.37
CA LEU A 212 3.56 7.93 11.38
C LEU A 212 4.66 8.82 10.77
N LEU A 213 4.66 9.03 9.45
CA LEU A 213 5.63 9.85 8.70
C LEU A 213 5.00 11.07 8.05
N PHE A 214 3.66 11.08 7.96
CA PHE A 214 2.88 12.07 7.23
C PHE A 214 2.36 13.16 8.16
N ASN A 215 2.57 14.42 7.79
CA ASN A 215 2.05 15.58 8.54
C ASN A 215 0.64 15.93 8.04
N ILE A 216 -0.35 15.73 8.88
CA ILE A 216 -1.76 15.98 8.55
C ILE A 216 -2.10 17.47 8.43
N ASN A 217 -1.23 18.37 8.90
CA ASN A 217 -1.46 19.81 8.81
C ASN A 217 -0.95 20.39 7.48
N THR A 218 0.15 19.83 6.94
CA THR A 218 0.74 20.26 5.66
C THR A 218 0.33 19.36 4.49
N LEU A 219 -0.26 18.20 4.77
CA LEU A 219 -0.63 17.16 3.80
C LEU A 219 0.57 16.65 2.98
N ASP A 220 1.72 16.50 3.64
CA ASP A 220 2.96 15.98 3.04
C ASP A 220 3.78 15.19 4.07
N TRP A 221 4.82 14.51 3.61
CA TRP A 221 5.79 13.84 4.47
C TRP A 221 6.51 14.85 5.37
N ASP A 222 6.67 14.52 6.65
CA ASP A 222 7.28 15.43 7.65
C ASP A 222 8.78 15.23 7.73
N ASP A 223 9.56 16.21 7.26
CA ASP A 223 11.03 16.12 7.22
C ASP A 223 11.67 16.00 8.61
N GLU A 224 11.08 16.58 9.67
CA GLU A 224 11.62 16.42 11.02
C GLU A 224 11.43 14.99 11.55
N ILE A 225 10.30 14.35 11.21
CA ILE A 225 10.05 12.95 11.55
C ILE A 225 10.95 12.03 10.72
N LEU A 226 11.10 12.31 9.43
CA LEU A 226 12.02 11.56 8.56
C LEU A 226 13.46 11.62 9.08
N ASN A 227 13.91 12.78 9.53
CA ASN A 227 15.23 12.96 10.14
C ASN A 227 15.36 12.19 11.46
N GLU A 228 14.33 12.20 12.35
CA GLU A 228 14.34 11.41 13.60
C GLU A 228 14.48 9.91 13.33
N PHE A 229 13.85 9.42 12.26
CA PHE A 229 13.93 8.00 11.87
C PHE A 229 15.12 7.71 10.95
N ASN A 230 15.85 8.73 10.50
CA ASN A 230 16.89 8.64 9.48
C ASN A 230 16.39 7.91 8.21
N ILE A 231 15.23 8.35 7.69
CA ILE A 231 14.61 7.82 6.48
C ILE A 231 14.83 8.81 5.33
N PRO A 232 15.49 8.40 4.22
CA PRO A 232 15.62 9.23 3.04
C PRO A 232 14.26 9.53 2.41
N ARG A 233 13.95 10.81 2.19
CA ARG A 233 12.67 11.23 1.57
C ARG A 233 12.47 10.63 0.18
N SER A 234 13.54 10.34 -0.55
CA SER A 234 13.51 9.73 -1.88
C SER A 234 12.87 8.34 -1.93
N MET A 235 12.75 7.68 -0.78
CA MET A 235 12.07 6.37 -0.68
C MET A 235 10.54 6.48 -0.68
N LEU A 236 9.99 7.67 -0.39
CA LEU A 236 8.57 7.83 -0.10
C LEU A 236 7.76 8.10 -1.38
N PRO A 237 6.55 7.52 -1.51
CA PRO A 237 5.69 7.75 -2.66
C PRO A 237 5.16 9.19 -2.70
N LYS A 238 4.78 9.66 -3.89
CA LYS A 238 3.97 10.88 -4.02
C LYS A 238 2.62 10.63 -3.35
N VAL A 239 2.14 11.59 -2.56
CA VAL A 239 0.82 11.54 -1.93
C VAL A 239 -0.20 12.21 -2.83
N CYS A 240 -1.31 11.53 -3.08
CA CYS A 240 -2.39 11.95 -3.98
C CYS A 240 -3.76 11.88 -3.29
N GLN A 241 -4.80 12.39 -3.94
CA GLN A 241 -6.17 12.20 -3.47
C GLN A 241 -6.65 10.77 -3.77
N SER A 242 -7.48 10.18 -2.88
CA SER A 242 -7.94 8.79 -3.03
C SER A 242 -8.76 8.53 -4.31
N SER A 243 -9.41 9.56 -4.87
CA SER A 243 -10.22 9.48 -6.09
C SER A 243 -9.49 9.97 -7.35
N GLU A 244 -8.20 10.25 -7.27
CA GLU A 244 -7.38 10.66 -8.41
C GLU A 244 -7.02 9.45 -9.28
N VAL A 245 -6.91 9.63 -10.58
CA VAL A 245 -6.37 8.60 -11.48
C VAL A 245 -4.85 8.60 -11.38
N TYR A 246 -4.29 7.51 -10.87
CA TYR A 246 -2.84 7.41 -10.64
C TYR A 246 -2.05 6.93 -11.84
N GLY A 247 -2.68 6.18 -12.75
CA GLY A 247 -2.01 5.65 -13.93
C GLY A 247 -2.85 4.67 -14.70
N GLU A 248 -2.21 4.03 -15.68
CA GLU A 248 -2.81 3.03 -16.57
C GLU A 248 -2.02 1.72 -16.47
N THR A 249 -2.71 0.58 -16.61
CA THR A 249 -2.13 -0.77 -16.55
C THR A 249 -1.73 -1.30 -17.92
#